data_b0b352e30778c10a5539c16dc5b4208a
#
_entry.id   b0b352e30778c10a5539c16dc5b4208a
#
_cell.length_a   1.000
_cell.length_b   1.000
_cell.length_c   1.000
_cell.angle_alpha   90.00
_cell.angle_beta   90.00
_cell.angle_gamma   90.00
#
_symmetry.space_group_name_H-M   'P 1'
#
loop_
_entity.id
_entity.type
_entity.pdbx_description
1 polymer ?
#
loop_
_entity_poly.entity_id
_entity_poly.type
_entity_poly.pdbx_seq_one_letter_code
_entity_poly.pdbx_strand_id
1 'polypeptide(L)'
;MNNVSTKTILKDIKSLNCDMKATDNYIEVTPSRGIKLVINDIEEFINLCNSFNDTNDFSIYSVTEREEWIQKYLIENNGWVKAEALCEKLFISQSVLSQNIKSVRKAFQKYDLILLQKPHYGMRVEGREFNKRLCLAQIYITHIDQREGFPGTQFNNDELQLILKIEDIVDRILTRYQISMSEVSVQNFIIDIYISLKRIKKGIFLQSTDKMVIDIARWTDSIVAVELAKLINDELTIEMKDQEIVSLSIHLAAKRIICHFDESIHRIIEDFDVNKLVNNMINNINCKWGIDLTQDEELKSQLVLHLIPLEVRSRYNVVLHNPLIDKIKQQNIFAYQMAVTACDQFSDYHGNRLSEDEMGYIALHMNLALLRTQIKNKKNILVVSGLGRGTAHTLAYQIKEMYGKYINEVKTADYIELNNYDFTNINLLISSIPLRRDFSVPSIEVNYFFSDNDKKRIETILCDQEVFKMRDYIDKRMVLTSINADTKEEAISFIINSTNYDKNIIQEIIENDKVANHELDNMISILSLNGISANNQTEVIIGILSKPILWNEKRVQLIIVPLIGEPINSKILNLYHELAYMIKNPLYVKRIIRKKTYEEIIAIFEEIETVLER
;
A
#
# COMPACT_ATOMS: atom_id res chain seq x y z
N MET A 1 13.10 -23.37 -4.93
CA MET A 1 13.69 -24.74 -4.96
C MET A 1 15.16 -24.60 -5.30
N ASN A 2 16.03 -25.02 -4.42
CA ASN A 2 17.48 -24.96 -4.65
C ASN A 2 17.84 -25.95 -5.76
N ASN A 3 18.43 -25.47 -6.87
CA ASN A 3 18.94 -26.30 -7.97
C ASN A 3 20.22 -27.08 -7.55
N VAL A 4 20.09 -27.89 -6.51
CA VAL A 4 21.21 -28.68 -5.95
C VAL A 4 20.92 -30.14 -6.24
N SER A 5 21.96 -30.92 -6.60
CA SER A 5 21.80 -32.34 -6.90
C SER A 5 21.42 -33.12 -5.64
N THR A 6 20.61 -34.19 -5.79
CA THR A 6 20.25 -35.09 -4.70
C THR A 6 21.50 -35.63 -3.95
N LYS A 7 22.59 -35.85 -4.67
CA LYS A 7 23.85 -36.31 -4.12
C LYS A 7 24.49 -35.27 -3.19
N THR A 8 24.37 -33.98 -3.52
CA THR A 8 24.86 -32.88 -2.69
C THR A 8 24.02 -32.78 -1.41
N ILE A 9 22.67 -32.80 -1.54
CA ILE A 9 21.77 -32.78 -0.38
C ILE A 9 22.07 -33.93 0.61
N LEU A 10 22.26 -35.14 0.09
CA LEU A 10 22.59 -36.29 0.95
C LEU A 10 23.96 -36.15 1.63
N LYS A 11 24.93 -35.51 0.97
CA LYS A 11 26.24 -35.21 1.57
C LYS A 11 26.12 -34.18 2.71
N ASP A 12 25.33 -33.13 2.50
CA ASP A 12 25.10 -32.08 3.49
C ASP A 12 24.34 -32.63 4.70
N ILE A 13 23.30 -33.49 4.49
CA ILE A 13 22.63 -34.19 5.59
C ILE A 13 23.57 -35.09 6.38
N LYS A 14 24.50 -35.76 5.74
CA LYS A 14 25.53 -36.55 6.46
C LYS A 14 26.43 -35.68 7.31
N SER A 15 26.82 -34.49 6.81
CA SER A 15 27.61 -33.53 7.57
C SER A 15 26.84 -33.04 8.79
N LEU A 16 25.61 -32.57 8.61
CA LEU A 16 24.73 -32.12 9.69
C LEU A 16 24.50 -33.21 10.76
N ASN A 17 24.27 -34.46 10.35
CA ASN A 17 24.15 -35.57 11.27
C ASN A 17 25.44 -35.88 12.01
N CYS A 18 26.60 -35.53 11.45
CA CYS A 18 27.90 -35.64 12.17
C CYS A 18 28.03 -34.56 13.26
N ASP A 19 27.56 -33.35 12.98
CA ASP A 19 27.57 -32.25 13.94
C ASP A 19 26.53 -32.48 15.07
N MET A 20 25.40 -33.15 14.76
CA MET A 20 24.38 -33.54 15.73
C MET A 20 24.70 -34.85 16.49
N LYS A 21 25.79 -35.55 16.20
CA LYS A 21 26.14 -36.83 16.85
C LYS A 21 26.33 -36.77 18.37
N ALA A 22 26.57 -35.59 18.92
CA ALA A 22 26.66 -35.39 20.37
C ALA A 22 25.27 -35.28 21.04
N THR A 23 24.22 -35.17 20.26
CA THR A 23 22.81 -35.06 20.69
C THR A 23 22.02 -36.26 20.15
N ASP A 24 20.98 -36.66 20.82
CA ASP A 24 20.07 -37.71 20.32
C ASP A 24 19.17 -37.25 19.16
N ASN A 25 19.52 -36.11 18.53
CA ASN A 25 18.81 -35.51 17.44
C ASN A 25 19.43 -35.87 16.08
N TYR A 26 18.67 -36.17 15.06
CA TYR A 26 19.19 -36.51 13.74
C TYR A 26 18.22 -36.27 12.60
N ILE A 27 18.74 -36.21 11.37
CA ILE A 27 17.95 -36.12 10.13
C ILE A 27 17.87 -37.51 9.50
N GLU A 28 16.69 -38.08 9.45
CA GLU A 28 16.41 -39.36 8.82
C GLU A 28 16.05 -39.16 7.32
N VAL A 29 16.66 -39.99 6.47
CA VAL A 29 16.35 -40.00 5.03
C VAL A 29 15.76 -41.34 4.65
N THR A 30 14.48 -41.33 4.29
CA THR A 30 13.78 -42.54 3.85
C THR A 30 13.46 -42.45 2.35
N PRO A 31 13.91 -43.40 1.50
CA PRO A 31 13.74 -43.32 0.04
C PRO A 31 12.28 -43.11 -0.45
N SER A 32 11.30 -43.61 0.31
CA SER A 32 9.87 -43.52 -0.02
C SER A 32 9.10 -42.42 0.70
N ARG A 33 9.68 -41.82 1.77
CA ARG A 33 9.01 -40.84 2.64
C ARG A 33 9.69 -39.49 2.70
N GLY A 34 10.86 -39.33 2.10
CA GLY A 34 11.62 -38.08 2.06
C GLY A 34 12.53 -37.90 3.28
N ILE A 35 12.75 -36.62 3.66
CA ILE A 35 13.66 -36.22 4.72
C ILE A 35 12.83 -35.80 5.95
N LYS A 36 13.20 -36.33 7.13
CA LYS A 36 12.52 -36.03 8.40
C LYS A 36 13.55 -35.65 9.46
N LEU A 37 13.35 -34.55 10.16
CA LEU A 37 14.11 -34.18 11.35
C LEU A 37 13.49 -34.89 12.56
N VAL A 38 14.29 -35.61 13.30
CA VAL A 38 13.90 -36.31 14.54
C VAL A 38 14.56 -35.55 15.70
N ILE A 39 13.75 -34.98 16.56
CA ILE A 39 14.18 -34.25 17.76
C ILE A 39 13.76 -35.08 18.95
N ASN A 40 14.72 -35.68 19.64
CA ASN A 40 14.52 -36.47 20.86
C ASN A 40 14.80 -35.65 22.12
N ASP A 41 15.72 -34.68 22.04
CA ASP A 41 15.99 -33.71 23.09
C ASP A 41 15.86 -32.29 22.57
N ILE A 42 14.80 -31.59 23.03
CA ILE A 42 14.47 -30.23 22.60
C ILE A 42 15.45 -29.20 23.16
N GLU A 43 15.92 -29.37 24.42
CA GLU A 43 16.85 -28.41 25.04
C GLU A 43 18.21 -28.46 24.37
N GLU A 44 18.73 -29.64 24.12
CA GLU A 44 19.99 -29.82 23.38
C GLU A 44 19.86 -29.34 21.92
N PHE A 45 18.70 -29.56 21.28
CA PHE A 45 18.46 -29.05 19.92
C PHE A 45 18.45 -27.51 19.88
N ILE A 46 17.77 -26.85 20.84
CA ILE A 46 17.77 -25.39 20.97
C ILE A 46 19.19 -24.87 21.24
N ASN A 47 19.95 -25.52 22.11
CA ASN A 47 21.32 -25.13 22.38
C ASN A 47 22.23 -25.29 21.16
N LEU A 48 22.04 -26.35 20.38
CA LEU A 48 22.71 -26.54 19.10
C LEU A 48 22.35 -25.43 18.10
N CYS A 49 21.06 -25.11 17.95
CA CYS A 49 20.59 -24.00 17.10
C CYS A 49 21.16 -22.65 17.55
N ASN A 50 21.23 -22.40 18.86
CA ASN A 50 21.81 -21.18 19.42
C ASN A 50 23.33 -21.12 19.19
N SER A 51 24.04 -22.24 19.27
CA SER A 51 25.48 -22.29 18.96
C SER A 51 25.79 -21.99 17.49
N PHE A 52 24.85 -22.29 16.57
CA PHE A 52 24.94 -21.86 15.17
C PHE A 52 24.60 -20.38 15.02
N ASN A 53 23.74 -19.80 15.88
CA ASN A 53 23.43 -18.39 15.87
C ASN A 53 24.52 -17.49 16.46
N ASP A 54 25.34 -18.01 17.38
CA ASP A 54 26.49 -17.30 17.94
C ASP A 54 27.67 -17.18 16.94
N THR A 55 27.71 -18.03 15.92
CA THR A 55 28.59 -17.85 14.77
C THR A 55 27.84 -17.01 13.71
N ASN A 56 28.05 -15.73 13.78
CA ASN A 56 27.39 -14.63 13.03
C ASN A 56 27.50 -14.72 11.49
N ASP A 57 27.44 -15.90 10.83
CA ASP A 57 27.72 -15.95 9.40
C ASP A 57 26.95 -16.96 8.52
N PHE A 58 25.95 -17.70 9.00
CA PHE A 58 25.35 -18.74 8.14
C PHE A 58 23.81 -18.81 8.18
N SER A 59 23.13 -17.69 7.95
CA SER A 59 21.74 -17.77 7.50
C SER A 59 21.73 -18.07 6.00
N ILE A 60 20.96 -19.08 5.59
CA ILE A 60 20.61 -19.28 4.18
C ILE A 60 19.68 -18.11 3.82
N TYR A 61 20.27 -17.01 3.36
CA TYR A 61 19.54 -15.83 2.95
C TYR A 61 18.58 -16.19 1.81
N SER A 62 17.35 -15.70 1.87
CA SER A 62 16.48 -15.65 0.71
C SER A 62 17.17 -14.89 -0.44
N VAL A 63 16.63 -14.93 -1.64
CA VAL A 63 17.20 -14.18 -2.78
C VAL A 63 17.25 -12.69 -2.44
N THR A 64 16.17 -12.16 -1.85
CA THR A 64 16.06 -10.75 -1.46
C THR A 64 17.08 -10.36 -0.40
N GLU A 65 17.20 -11.14 0.67
CA GLU A 65 18.18 -10.87 1.75
C GLU A 65 19.62 -10.89 1.23
N ARG A 66 19.96 -11.79 0.29
CA ARG A 66 21.30 -11.79 -0.35
C ARG A 66 21.54 -10.54 -1.17
N GLU A 67 20.55 -10.08 -1.91
CA GLU A 67 20.65 -8.87 -2.73
C GLU A 67 20.83 -7.62 -1.86
N GLU A 68 20.11 -7.52 -0.75
CA GLU A 68 20.25 -6.45 0.25
C GLU A 68 21.62 -6.50 0.95
N TRP A 69 22.07 -7.70 1.32
CA TRP A 69 23.40 -7.89 1.90
C TRP A 69 24.49 -7.43 0.93
N ILE A 70 24.39 -7.78 -0.36
CA ILE A 70 25.35 -7.34 -1.39
C ILE A 70 25.33 -5.80 -1.52
N GLN A 71 24.16 -5.18 -1.56
CA GLN A 71 24.03 -3.72 -1.63
C GLN A 71 24.71 -3.05 -0.44
N LYS A 72 24.38 -3.48 0.78
CA LYS A 72 24.96 -2.98 2.03
C LYS A 72 26.47 -3.15 2.03
N TYR A 73 26.96 -4.33 1.72
CA TYR A 73 28.40 -4.64 1.71
C TYR A 73 29.17 -3.79 0.70
N LEU A 74 28.64 -3.61 -0.51
CA LEU A 74 29.29 -2.80 -1.56
C LEU A 74 29.33 -1.30 -1.19
N ILE A 75 28.28 -0.75 -0.57
CA ILE A 75 28.26 0.65 -0.14
C ILE A 75 29.19 0.86 1.07
N GLU A 76 29.17 -0.04 2.04
CA GLU A 76 29.98 0.10 3.27
C GLU A 76 31.49 -0.03 3.03
N ASN A 77 31.91 -0.84 2.06
CA ASN A 77 33.34 -1.03 1.74
C ASN A 77 33.97 0.16 0.98
N ASN A 78 33.18 1.01 0.34
CA ASN A 78 33.64 2.23 -0.34
C ASN A 78 34.78 2.04 -1.37
N GLY A 79 35.14 0.82 -1.70
CA GLY A 79 36.25 0.44 -2.59
C GLY A 79 35.86 -0.62 -3.61
N TRP A 80 36.84 -1.13 -4.32
CA TRP A 80 36.67 -2.24 -5.25
C TRP A 80 36.52 -3.56 -4.49
N VAL A 81 35.48 -4.31 -4.76
CA VAL A 81 35.16 -5.62 -4.17
C VAL A 81 35.19 -6.67 -5.28
N LYS A 82 36.04 -7.70 -5.09
CA LYS A 82 36.12 -8.82 -6.03
C LYS A 82 34.91 -9.74 -5.95
N ALA A 83 34.49 -10.30 -7.09
CA ALA A 83 33.37 -11.22 -7.16
C ALA A 83 33.60 -12.48 -6.32
N GLU A 84 34.84 -12.97 -6.29
CA GLU A 84 35.23 -14.14 -5.49
C GLU A 84 34.96 -13.90 -4.00
N ALA A 85 35.31 -12.70 -3.48
CA ALA A 85 35.08 -12.35 -2.09
C ALA A 85 33.57 -12.31 -1.71
N LEU A 86 32.71 -11.91 -2.63
CA LEU A 86 31.24 -11.98 -2.43
C LEU A 86 30.75 -13.43 -2.47
N CYS A 87 31.27 -14.25 -3.42
CA CYS A 87 30.91 -15.66 -3.51
C CYS A 87 31.31 -16.43 -2.24
N GLU A 88 32.51 -16.17 -1.73
CA GLU A 88 33.00 -16.79 -0.49
C GLU A 88 32.16 -16.39 0.72
N LYS A 89 31.87 -15.08 0.88
CA LYS A 89 31.09 -14.58 2.03
C LYS A 89 29.63 -15.07 2.02
N LEU A 90 29.04 -15.24 0.86
CA LEU A 90 27.63 -15.66 0.72
C LEU A 90 27.48 -17.15 0.44
N PHE A 91 28.60 -17.90 0.29
CA PHE A 91 28.61 -19.32 -0.07
C PHE A 91 27.79 -19.64 -1.34
N ILE A 92 27.90 -18.76 -2.35
CA ILE A 92 27.17 -18.88 -3.63
C ILE A 92 28.14 -19.06 -4.81
N SER A 93 27.64 -19.65 -5.89
CA SER A 93 28.40 -19.75 -7.14
C SER A 93 28.44 -18.40 -7.88
N GLN A 94 29.42 -18.24 -8.78
CA GLN A 94 29.53 -17.06 -9.64
C GLN A 94 28.30 -16.84 -10.51
N SER A 95 27.62 -17.92 -10.94
CA SER A 95 26.40 -17.85 -11.73
C SER A 95 25.24 -17.26 -10.92
N VAL A 96 25.07 -17.66 -9.66
CA VAL A 96 24.08 -17.11 -8.74
C VAL A 96 24.39 -15.65 -8.44
N LEU A 97 25.66 -15.32 -8.14
CA LEU A 97 26.08 -13.93 -7.93
C LEU A 97 25.74 -13.06 -9.15
N SER A 98 26.00 -13.55 -10.37
CA SER A 98 25.72 -12.81 -11.61
C SER A 98 24.22 -12.49 -11.78
N GLN A 99 23.33 -13.36 -11.32
CA GLN A 99 21.87 -13.11 -11.30
C GLN A 99 21.52 -12.04 -10.25
N ASN A 100 22.01 -12.19 -9.01
CA ASN A 100 21.75 -11.20 -7.95
C ASN A 100 22.28 -9.80 -8.32
N ILE A 101 23.46 -9.70 -8.97
CA ILE A 101 24.02 -8.42 -9.40
C ILE A 101 23.12 -7.68 -10.39
N LYS A 102 22.31 -8.36 -11.21
CA LYS A 102 21.33 -7.70 -12.09
C LYS A 102 20.26 -6.99 -11.28
N SER A 103 19.71 -7.63 -10.26
CA SER A 103 18.73 -7.04 -9.35
C SER A 103 19.34 -5.91 -8.52
N VAL A 104 20.52 -6.12 -7.95
CA VAL A 104 21.27 -5.10 -7.20
C VAL A 104 21.51 -3.84 -8.06
N ARG A 105 21.85 -4.00 -9.33
CA ARG A 105 22.03 -2.88 -10.24
C ARG A 105 20.74 -2.07 -10.46
N LYS A 106 19.59 -2.76 -10.59
CA LYS A 106 18.28 -2.09 -10.67
C LYS A 106 17.93 -1.35 -9.37
N ALA A 107 18.24 -1.97 -8.22
CA ALA A 107 18.01 -1.33 -6.93
C ALA A 107 18.85 -0.07 -6.76
N PHE A 108 20.12 -0.09 -7.15
CA PHE A 108 20.98 1.10 -7.13
C PHE A 108 20.51 2.23 -8.05
N GLN A 109 19.95 1.88 -9.20
CA GLN A 109 19.40 2.89 -10.14
C GLN A 109 18.26 3.70 -9.52
N LYS A 110 17.45 3.13 -8.60
CA LYS A 110 16.39 3.85 -7.88
C LYS A 110 16.95 5.01 -7.03
N TYR A 111 18.22 4.96 -6.68
CA TYR A 111 18.93 5.95 -5.85
C TYR A 111 20.00 6.72 -6.65
N ASP A 112 19.94 6.74 -7.97
CA ASP A 112 20.97 7.34 -8.83
C ASP A 112 22.40 6.85 -8.52
N LEU A 113 22.51 5.59 -8.13
CA LEU A 113 23.79 4.92 -7.88
C LEU A 113 24.15 4.04 -9.06
N ILE A 114 25.45 4.01 -9.38
CA ILE A 114 25.99 3.21 -10.48
C ILE A 114 26.91 2.14 -9.94
N LEU A 115 26.64 0.87 -10.29
CA LEU A 115 27.52 -0.24 -9.99
C LEU A 115 28.53 -0.40 -11.13
N LEU A 116 29.74 0.11 -10.92
CA LEU A 116 30.87 -0.07 -11.84
C LEU A 116 31.45 -1.47 -11.70
N GLN A 117 31.85 -2.05 -12.82
CA GLN A 117 32.57 -3.33 -12.87
C GLN A 117 33.81 -3.16 -13.74
N LYS A 118 34.98 -3.55 -13.18
CA LYS A 118 36.26 -3.46 -13.87
C LYS A 118 37.00 -4.79 -13.79
N PRO A 119 37.47 -5.34 -14.94
CA PRO A 119 38.22 -6.58 -14.96
C PRO A 119 39.39 -6.52 -13.96
N HIS A 120 39.63 -7.59 -13.24
CA HIS A 120 40.66 -7.76 -12.21
C HIS A 120 40.52 -6.91 -10.93
N TYR A 121 39.72 -5.84 -10.94
CA TYR A 121 39.44 -4.99 -9.78
C TYR A 121 38.19 -5.41 -9.02
N GLY A 122 37.18 -5.88 -9.73
CA GLY A 122 35.87 -6.24 -9.16
C GLY A 122 34.79 -5.20 -9.40
N MET A 123 33.98 -4.94 -8.39
CA MET A 123 32.82 -4.04 -8.43
C MET A 123 32.95 -2.91 -7.41
N ARG A 124 32.43 -1.72 -7.74
CA ARG A 124 32.40 -0.54 -6.85
C ARG A 124 31.13 0.27 -7.11
N VAL A 125 30.53 0.80 -6.03
CA VAL A 125 29.37 1.71 -6.13
C VAL A 125 29.85 3.15 -6.27
N GLU A 126 29.42 3.82 -7.32
CA GLU A 126 29.60 5.26 -7.53
C GLU A 126 28.26 5.99 -7.41
N GLY A 127 28.33 7.25 -6.94
CA GLY A 127 27.21 8.14 -6.73
C GLY A 127 27.41 9.02 -5.51
N ARG A 128 26.45 9.94 -5.30
CA ARG A 128 26.49 10.88 -4.19
C ARG A 128 26.40 10.13 -2.85
N GLU A 129 27.15 10.58 -1.84
CA GLU A 129 27.13 9.97 -0.52
C GLU A 129 25.72 10.01 0.11
N PHE A 130 24.96 11.10 -0.10
CA PHE A 130 23.57 11.22 0.33
C PHE A 130 22.71 10.06 -0.22
N ASN A 131 22.81 9.76 -1.51
CA ASN A 131 22.06 8.68 -2.15
C ASN A 131 22.50 7.29 -1.63
N LYS A 132 23.79 7.11 -1.32
CA LYS A 132 24.29 5.87 -0.69
C LYS A 132 23.67 5.67 0.69
N ARG A 133 23.54 6.73 1.48
CA ARG A 133 22.91 6.69 2.81
C ARG A 133 21.42 6.38 2.71
N LEU A 134 20.70 6.98 1.75
CA LEU A 134 19.28 6.66 1.49
C LEU A 134 19.10 5.18 1.13
N CYS A 135 19.95 4.62 0.27
CA CYS A 135 19.92 3.22 -0.09
C CYS A 135 20.17 2.31 1.13
N LEU A 136 21.14 2.65 2.00
CA LEU A 136 21.39 1.94 3.24
C LEU A 136 20.20 2.03 4.20
N ALA A 137 19.63 3.22 4.36
CA ALA A 137 18.47 3.43 5.23
C ALA A 137 17.30 2.52 4.85
N GLN A 138 16.99 2.42 3.56
CA GLN A 138 15.93 1.55 3.08
C GLN A 138 16.14 0.08 3.46
N ILE A 139 17.37 -0.43 3.34
CA ILE A 139 17.69 -1.81 3.72
C ILE A 139 17.42 -2.05 5.21
N TYR A 140 17.81 -1.10 6.08
CA TYR A 140 17.56 -1.23 7.51
C TYR A 140 16.06 -1.11 7.85
N ILE A 141 15.34 -0.18 7.20
CA ILE A 141 13.91 0.09 7.42
C ILE A 141 13.05 -1.11 7.04
N THR A 142 13.28 -1.72 5.88
CA THR A 142 12.52 -2.89 5.41
C THR A 142 12.52 -4.03 6.44
N HIS A 143 13.56 -4.16 7.20
CA HIS A 143 13.67 -5.20 8.22
C HIS A 143 13.06 -4.80 9.58
N ILE A 144 12.90 -3.51 9.87
CA ILE A 144 12.21 -3.04 11.08
C ILE A 144 10.72 -3.32 11.00
N ASP A 145 10.09 -3.04 9.87
CA ASP A 145 8.64 -3.20 9.66
C ASP A 145 8.13 -4.64 9.80
N GLN A 146 9.01 -5.64 9.65
CA GLN A 146 8.63 -7.05 9.75
C GLN A 146 8.60 -7.58 11.20
N ARG A 147 9.06 -6.80 12.20
CA ARG A 147 9.18 -7.24 13.59
C ARG A 147 8.86 -6.08 14.53
N GLU A 148 8.17 -6.36 15.62
CA GLU A 148 7.87 -5.38 16.67
C GLU A 148 9.19 -4.82 17.29
N GLY A 149 9.58 -3.62 16.86
CA GLY A 149 10.74 -2.88 17.35
C GLY A 149 12.03 -3.07 16.55
N PHE A 150 13.13 -2.46 17.02
CA PHE A 150 14.46 -2.62 16.44
C PHE A 150 14.95 -4.06 16.65
N PRO A 151 15.14 -4.87 15.59
CA PRO A 151 15.48 -6.27 15.75
C PRO A 151 16.94 -6.42 16.22
N GLY A 152 17.14 -7.02 17.36
CA GLY A 152 18.46 -7.33 17.91
C GLY A 152 19.34 -8.23 17.04
N THR A 153 18.78 -8.82 15.99
CA THR A 153 19.50 -9.70 15.05
C THR A 153 20.28 -8.95 13.95
N GLN A 154 19.97 -7.66 13.72
CA GLN A 154 20.66 -6.85 12.69
C GLN A 154 21.71 -5.92 13.25
N PHE A 155 21.62 -5.59 14.53
CA PHE A 155 22.51 -4.68 15.22
C PHE A 155 23.25 -5.43 16.31
N ASN A 156 24.56 -5.21 16.43
CA ASN A 156 25.29 -5.67 17.59
C ASN A 156 24.92 -4.80 18.82
N ASN A 157 25.36 -5.24 20.02
CA ASN A 157 25.03 -4.54 21.27
C ASN A 157 25.48 -3.07 21.27
N ASP A 158 26.64 -2.74 20.70
CA ASP A 158 27.14 -1.37 20.64
C ASP A 158 26.31 -0.50 19.70
N GLU A 159 25.88 -1.07 18.58
CA GLU A 159 25.00 -0.39 17.63
C GLU A 159 23.61 -0.13 18.23
N LEU A 160 23.04 -1.10 18.96
CA LEU A 160 21.78 -0.92 19.67
C LEU A 160 21.86 0.18 20.75
N GLN A 161 22.95 0.20 21.53
CA GLN A 161 23.16 1.26 22.51
C GLN A 161 23.29 2.65 21.86
N LEU A 162 23.90 2.72 20.67
CA LEU A 162 23.96 3.97 19.92
C LEU A 162 22.58 4.40 19.42
N ILE A 163 21.78 3.46 18.90
CA ILE A 163 20.41 3.73 18.43
C ILE A 163 19.53 4.25 19.57
N LEU A 164 19.57 3.62 20.75
CA LEU A 164 18.80 4.06 21.93
C LEU A 164 19.20 5.49 22.39
N LYS A 165 20.48 5.84 22.30
CA LYS A 165 20.91 7.22 22.60
C LYS A 165 20.40 8.22 21.56
N ILE A 166 20.40 7.85 20.27
CA ILE A 166 19.85 8.68 19.21
C ILE A 166 18.36 8.88 19.43
N GLU A 167 17.62 7.83 19.80
CA GLU A 167 16.19 7.86 20.09
C GLU A 167 15.89 8.88 21.21
N ASP A 168 16.61 8.81 22.34
CA ASP A 168 16.45 9.76 23.45
C ASP A 168 16.70 11.22 23.01
N ILE A 169 17.74 11.47 22.21
CA ILE A 169 18.04 12.80 21.69
C ILE A 169 16.93 13.28 20.76
N VAL A 170 16.45 12.43 19.85
CA VAL A 170 15.37 12.74 18.92
C VAL A 170 14.08 13.07 19.68
N ASP A 171 13.67 12.26 20.64
CA ASP A 171 12.46 12.47 21.44
C ASP A 171 12.48 13.81 22.19
N ARG A 172 13.63 14.17 22.78
CA ARG A 172 13.80 15.47 23.46
C ARG A 172 13.67 16.64 22.49
N ILE A 173 14.22 16.53 21.28
CA ILE A 173 14.14 17.57 20.25
C ILE A 173 12.72 17.70 19.72
N LEU A 174 12.07 16.60 19.34
CA LEU A 174 10.70 16.60 18.83
C LEU A 174 9.73 17.19 19.86
N THR A 175 9.88 16.81 21.12
CA THR A 175 9.07 17.34 22.23
C THR A 175 9.31 18.84 22.43
N ARG A 176 10.57 19.30 22.46
CA ARG A 176 10.92 20.72 22.67
C ARG A 176 10.34 21.63 21.59
N TYR A 177 10.42 21.20 20.34
CA TYR A 177 9.96 21.98 19.18
C TYR A 177 8.54 21.66 18.76
N GLN A 178 7.83 20.79 19.51
CA GLN A 178 6.46 20.36 19.22
C GLN A 178 6.28 19.84 17.79
N ILE A 179 7.30 19.11 17.30
CA ILE A 179 7.25 18.50 15.98
C ILE A 179 6.55 17.14 16.07
N SER A 180 5.49 16.99 15.31
CA SER A 180 4.77 15.72 15.17
C SER A 180 5.35 14.88 14.04
N MET A 181 5.59 13.60 14.33
CA MET A 181 5.94 12.57 13.36
C MET A 181 5.14 11.31 13.64
N SER A 182 4.88 10.49 12.62
CA SER A 182 4.38 9.13 12.86
C SER A 182 5.48 8.28 13.48
N GLU A 183 5.11 7.22 14.22
CA GLU A 183 6.07 6.28 14.81
C GLU A 183 7.05 5.73 13.76
N VAL A 184 6.53 5.32 12.60
CA VAL A 184 7.35 4.87 11.46
C VAL A 184 8.32 5.97 11.01
N SER A 185 7.87 7.22 10.92
CA SER A 185 8.74 8.34 10.54
C SER A 185 9.85 8.62 11.55
N VAL A 186 9.55 8.50 12.85
CA VAL A 186 10.55 8.63 13.93
C VAL A 186 11.59 7.53 13.83
N GLN A 187 11.17 6.28 13.70
CA GLN A 187 12.09 5.13 13.53
C GLN A 187 12.99 5.32 12.29
N ASN A 188 12.40 5.72 11.16
CA ASN A 188 13.17 5.98 9.95
C ASN A 188 14.14 7.15 10.12
N PHE A 189 13.79 8.17 10.87
CA PHE A 189 14.68 9.31 11.15
C PHE A 189 15.84 8.91 12.05
N ILE A 190 15.59 8.08 13.06
CA ILE A 190 16.64 7.52 13.93
C ILE A 190 17.65 6.71 13.11
N ILE A 191 17.18 5.88 12.16
CA ILE A 191 18.05 5.10 11.26
C ILE A 191 18.87 6.01 10.34
N ASP A 192 18.29 7.08 9.79
CA ASP A 192 19.05 8.03 8.97
C ASP A 192 20.20 8.67 9.76
N ILE A 193 19.93 9.07 11.00
CA ILE A 193 20.95 9.61 11.92
C ILE A 193 22.01 8.54 12.21
N TYR A 194 21.59 7.33 12.56
CA TYR A 194 22.51 6.21 12.85
C TYR A 194 23.47 5.95 11.69
N ILE A 195 22.94 5.88 10.45
CA ILE A 195 23.76 5.68 9.25
C ILE A 195 24.71 6.86 9.03
N SER A 196 24.23 8.08 9.21
CA SER A 196 25.06 9.28 9.09
C SER A 196 26.24 9.23 10.07
N LEU A 197 25.99 8.93 11.35
CA LEU A 197 27.03 8.81 12.35
C LEU A 197 28.01 7.66 12.06
N LYS A 198 27.52 6.52 11.59
CA LYS A 198 28.35 5.38 11.18
C LYS A 198 29.29 5.75 10.01
N ARG A 199 28.80 6.56 9.06
CA ARG A 199 29.61 7.03 7.92
C ARG A 199 30.60 8.10 8.34
N ILE A 200 30.21 9.04 9.20
CA ILE A 200 31.09 10.07 9.74
C ILE A 200 32.26 9.45 10.53
N LYS A 201 32.01 8.44 11.38
CA LYS A 201 33.03 7.70 12.11
C LYS A 201 34.06 7.04 11.19
N LYS A 202 33.68 6.68 9.97
CA LYS A 202 34.59 6.16 8.92
C LYS A 202 35.29 7.27 8.12
N GLY A 203 35.12 8.55 8.48
CA GLY A 203 35.69 9.70 7.78
C GLY A 203 34.98 10.04 6.45
N ILE A 204 33.77 9.55 6.24
CA ILE A 204 32.99 9.73 5.01
C ILE A 204 31.92 10.78 5.27
N PHE A 205 32.10 11.94 4.66
CA PHE A 205 31.23 13.12 4.84
C PHE A 205 30.42 13.39 3.58
N LEU A 206 29.27 14.06 3.77
CA LEU A 206 28.46 14.58 2.68
C LEU A 206 29.20 15.70 1.95
N GLN A 207 28.96 15.78 0.65
CA GLN A 207 29.39 16.89 -0.19
C GLN A 207 28.13 17.59 -0.68
N SER A 208 27.98 18.88 -0.38
CA SER A 208 26.87 19.68 -0.87
C SER A 208 27.36 20.86 -1.69
N THR A 209 26.49 21.39 -2.56
CA THR A 209 26.76 22.66 -3.23
C THR A 209 26.40 23.81 -2.27
N ASP A 210 27.14 24.93 -2.34
CA ASP A 210 26.87 26.11 -1.52
C ASP A 210 25.41 26.61 -1.68
N LYS A 211 24.84 26.48 -2.88
CA LYS A 211 23.46 26.85 -3.17
C LYS A 211 22.47 26.02 -2.32
N MET A 212 22.67 24.71 -2.20
CA MET A 212 21.81 23.83 -1.40
C MET A 212 21.86 24.20 0.09
N VAL A 213 23.02 24.54 0.61
CA VAL A 213 23.18 25.00 2.01
C VAL A 213 22.42 26.29 2.26
N ILE A 214 22.49 27.25 1.34
CA ILE A 214 21.82 28.56 1.48
C ILE A 214 20.29 28.40 1.43
N ASP A 215 19.78 27.59 0.51
CA ASP A 215 18.34 27.39 0.33
C ASP A 215 17.72 26.73 1.58
N ILE A 216 18.37 25.70 2.13
CA ILE A 216 17.88 24.96 3.30
C ILE A 216 18.06 25.75 4.60
N ALA A 217 19.11 26.57 4.72
CA ALA A 217 19.32 27.41 5.92
C ALA A 217 18.15 28.37 6.21
N ARG A 218 17.29 28.65 5.22
CA ARG A 218 16.08 29.47 5.38
C ARG A 218 14.90 28.70 5.99
N TRP A 219 14.97 27.38 6.08
CA TRP A 219 13.88 26.57 6.61
C TRP A 219 13.85 26.63 8.16
N THR A 220 12.65 26.59 8.73
CA THR A 220 12.51 26.48 10.20
C THR A 220 13.11 25.19 10.74
N ASP A 221 13.06 24.11 9.95
CA ASP A 221 13.66 22.82 10.28
C ASP A 221 15.19 22.89 10.42
N SER A 222 15.85 23.87 9.81
CA SER A 222 17.30 24.06 9.92
C SER A 222 17.72 24.46 11.36
N ILE A 223 16.90 25.25 12.05
CA ILE A 223 17.16 25.65 13.45
C ILE A 223 17.11 24.43 14.35
N VAL A 224 16.12 23.56 14.13
CA VAL A 224 15.97 22.31 14.87
C VAL A 224 17.12 21.35 14.58
N ALA A 225 17.53 21.23 13.32
CA ALA A 225 18.66 20.40 12.90
C ALA A 225 19.99 20.87 13.50
N VAL A 226 20.23 22.17 13.62
CA VAL A 226 21.41 22.73 14.30
C VAL A 226 21.44 22.32 15.75
N GLU A 227 20.33 22.43 16.48
CA GLU A 227 20.26 22.04 17.89
C GLU A 227 20.41 20.52 18.06
N LEU A 228 19.78 19.73 17.18
CA LEU A 228 19.93 18.29 17.15
C LEU A 228 21.42 17.88 16.94
N ALA A 229 22.09 18.51 15.98
CA ALA A 229 23.50 18.28 15.71
C ALA A 229 24.38 18.64 16.89
N LYS A 230 24.04 19.73 17.62
CA LYS A 230 24.74 20.11 18.84
C LYS A 230 24.59 19.07 19.94
N LEU A 231 23.39 18.57 20.20
CA LEU A 231 23.18 17.50 21.19
C LEU A 231 23.94 16.22 20.81
N ILE A 232 23.91 15.83 19.53
CA ILE A 232 24.68 14.69 19.03
C ILE A 232 26.18 14.89 19.28
N ASN A 233 26.70 16.08 19.02
CA ASN A 233 28.11 16.39 19.25
C ASN A 233 28.46 16.31 20.74
N ASP A 234 27.65 16.92 21.61
CA ASP A 234 27.89 16.99 23.05
C ASP A 234 27.81 15.61 23.73
N GLU A 235 26.84 14.76 23.33
CA GLU A 235 26.57 13.48 24.00
C GLU A 235 27.28 12.27 23.36
N LEU A 236 27.49 12.32 22.02
CA LEU A 236 28.12 11.21 21.29
C LEU A 236 29.57 11.50 20.85
N THR A 237 30.07 12.72 21.09
CA THR A 237 31.41 13.17 20.70
C THR A 237 31.70 12.99 19.20
N ILE A 238 30.69 13.26 18.37
CA ILE A 238 30.76 13.15 16.90
C ILE A 238 30.43 14.51 16.29
N GLU A 239 31.43 15.17 15.71
CA GLU A 239 31.24 16.46 15.08
C GLU A 239 30.47 16.35 13.76
N MET A 240 29.30 17.00 13.69
CA MET A 240 28.49 17.11 12.50
C MET A 240 28.84 18.43 11.78
N LYS A 241 29.31 18.32 10.54
CA LYS A 241 29.63 19.47 9.68
C LYS A 241 28.34 20.07 9.09
N ASP A 242 28.43 21.29 8.56
CA ASP A 242 27.28 22.00 7.97
C ASP A 242 26.48 21.18 6.95
N GLN A 243 27.16 20.36 6.13
CA GLN A 243 26.51 19.50 5.15
C GLN A 243 25.70 18.38 5.81
N GLU A 244 26.12 17.89 6.94
CA GLU A 244 25.37 16.89 7.72
C GLU A 244 24.14 17.54 8.38
N ILE A 245 24.24 18.79 8.85
CA ILE A 245 23.12 19.58 9.39
C ILE A 245 22.07 19.83 8.30
N VAL A 246 22.51 20.16 7.08
CA VAL A 246 21.63 20.28 5.91
C VAL A 246 20.88 18.96 5.66
N SER A 247 21.56 17.82 5.74
CA SER A 247 20.91 16.52 5.60
C SER A 247 19.87 16.27 6.69
N LEU A 248 20.17 16.58 7.96
CA LEU A 248 19.20 16.50 9.04
C LEU A 248 17.97 17.37 8.79
N SER A 249 18.16 18.59 8.29
CA SER A 249 17.05 19.50 7.95
C SER A 249 16.14 18.91 6.88
N ILE A 250 16.71 18.28 5.84
CA ILE A 250 15.96 17.62 4.79
C ILE A 250 15.14 16.46 5.37
N HIS A 251 15.75 15.61 6.18
CA HIS A 251 15.05 14.46 6.78
C HIS A 251 13.94 14.88 7.75
N LEU A 252 14.14 15.95 8.52
CA LEU A 252 13.12 16.54 9.38
C LEU A 252 11.93 17.06 8.55
N ALA A 253 12.18 17.91 7.57
CA ALA A 253 11.14 18.48 6.70
C ALA A 253 10.39 17.41 5.91
N ALA A 254 11.09 16.34 5.48
CA ALA A 254 10.52 15.24 4.71
C ALA A 254 9.60 14.32 5.53
N LYS A 255 9.80 14.22 6.85
CA LYS A 255 9.15 13.20 7.72
C LYS A 255 8.17 13.77 8.74
N ARG A 256 8.18 15.08 8.98
CA ARG A 256 7.25 15.71 9.92
C ARG A 256 5.80 15.68 9.42
N ILE A 257 4.87 15.63 10.36
CA ILE A 257 3.45 15.82 10.10
C ILE A 257 3.15 17.31 10.31
N ILE A 258 2.54 17.94 9.31
CA ILE A 258 2.07 19.31 9.40
C ILE A 258 0.63 19.28 9.90
N CYS A 259 0.41 19.79 11.14
CA CYS A 259 -0.92 19.78 11.76
C CYS A 259 -1.73 21.03 11.40
N HIS A 260 -1.06 22.16 11.18
CA HIS A 260 -1.68 23.44 10.85
C HIS A 260 -0.87 24.15 9.76
N PHE A 261 -1.58 24.88 8.90
CA PHE A 261 -0.97 25.68 7.86
C PHE A 261 -0.44 26.97 8.49
N ASP A 262 0.89 27.15 8.53
CA ASP A 262 1.57 28.34 9.00
C ASP A 262 2.31 29.01 7.82
N GLU A 263 2.38 30.34 7.78
CA GLU A 263 3.09 31.11 6.74
C GLU A 263 4.58 30.75 6.63
N SER A 264 5.18 30.23 7.71
CA SER A 264 6.56 29.75 7.71
C SER A 264 6.77 28.55 6.75
N ILE A 265 5.71 27.81 6.47
CA ILE A 265 5.71 26.62 5.59
C ILE A 265 5.79 27.05 4.12
N HIS A 266 5.23 28.20 3.75
CA HIS A 266 5.35 28.75 2.39
C HIS A 266 6.81 29.04 1.99
N ARG A 267 7.70 29.28 2.95
CA ARG A 267 9.12 29.55 2.67
C ARG A 267 9.93 28.28 2.33
N ILE A 268 9.39 27.09 2.61
CA ILE A 268 10.07 25.83 2.28
C ILE A 268 10.11 25.64 0.77
N ILE A 269 9.11 26.18 0.04
CA ILE A 269 8.94 25.88 -1.38
C ILE A 269 8.41 27.14 -2.09
N GLU A 270 9.31 28.09 -2.39
CA GLU A 270 8.96 29.38 -3.03
C GLU A 270 8.27 29.20 -4.42
N ASP A 271 8.50 28.08 -5.11
CA ASP A 271 7.99 27.80 -6.46
C ASP A 271 6.86 26.75 -6.54
N PHE A 272 6.35 26.26 -5.39
CA PHE A 272 5.38 25.16 -5.35
C PHE A 272 4.00 25.63 -4.89
N ASP A 273 3.08 25.82 -5.85
CA ASP A 273 1.67 26.12 -5.55
C ASP A 273 0.91 24.83 -5.22
N VAL A 274 1.00 24.41 -3.97
CA VAL A 274 0.33 23.19 -3.46
C VAL A 274 -1.20 23.26 -3.62
N ASN A 275 -1.81 24.43 -3.44
CA ASN A 275 -3.27 24.59 -3.57
C ASN A 275 -3.73 24.35 -5.01
N LYS A 276 -2.98 24.89 -5.98
CA LYS A 276 -3.24 24.65 -7.40
C LYS A 276 -3.09 23.18 -7.75
N LEU A 277 -2.05 22.53 -7.23
CA LEU A 277 -1.84 21.10 -7.45
C LEU A 277 -2.99 20.26 -6.88
N VAL A 278 -3.41 20.50 -5.63
CA VAL A 278 -4.54 19.81 -4.99
C VAL A 278 -5.82 19.96 -5.80
N ASN A 279 -6.12 21.18 -6.25
CA ASN A 279 -7.29 21.43 -7.10
C ASN A 279 -7.20 20.66 -8.44
N ASN A 280 -6.02 20.61 -9.06
CA ASN A 280 -5.82 19.83 -10.27
C ASN A 280 -5.98 18.32 -10.03
N MET A 281 -5.45 17.80 -8.92
CA MET A 281 -5.63 16.40 -8.52
C MET A 281 -7.12 16.04 -8.36
N ILE A 282 -7.88 16.87 -7.65
CA ILE A 282 -9.32 16.64 -7.43
C ILE A 282 -10.11 16.78 -8.75
N ASN A 283 -9.78 17.77 -9.57
CA ASN A 283 -10.42 17.93 -10.89
C ASN A 283 -10.12 16.74 -11.81
N ASN A 284 -8.89 16.20 -11.77
CA ASN A 284 -8.54 15.00 -12.54
C ASN A 284 -9.36 13.78 -12.11
N ILE A 285 -9.59 13.62 -10.80
CA ILE A 285 -10.50 12.59 -10.28
C ILE A 285 -11.92 12.81 -10.81
N ASN A 286 -12.44 14.04 -10.72
CA ASN A 286 -13.80 14.33 -11.21
C ASN A 286 -13.92 14.07 -12.71
N CYS A 287 -12.93 14.47 -13.50
CA CYS A 287 -12.95 14.23 -14.96
C CYS A 287 -12.87 12.75 -15.32
N LYS A 288 -11.99 11.98 -14.66
CA LYS A 288 -11.75 10.57 -15.01
C LYS A 288 -12.69 9.59 -14.32
N TRP A 289 -13.21 9.92 -13.15
CA TRP A 289 -14.05 9.04 -12.32
C TRP A 289 -15.46 9.56 -12.09
N GLY A 290 -15.81 10.77 -12.56
CA GLY A 290 -17.12 11.40 -12.35
C GLY A 290 -17.48 11.60 -10.87
N ILE A 291 -16.50 11.56 -9.96
CA ILE A 291 -16.72 11.76 -8.54
C ILE A 291 -16.33 13.18 -8.16
N ASP A 292 -17.33 13.97 -7.85
CA ASP A 292 -17.13 15.36 -7.45
C ASP A 292 -16.72 15.46 -5.97
N LEU A 293 -15.43 15.68 -5.74
CA LEU A 293 -14.84 15.99 -4.44
C LEU A 293 -14.44 17.46 -4.31
N THR A 294 -14.85 18.31 -5.26
CA THR A 294 -14.45 19.74 -5.31
C THR A 294 -14.96 20.56 -4.12
N GLN A 295 -15.99 20.09 -3.42
CA GLN A 295 -16.56 20.73 -2.24
C GLN A 295 -16.12 20.09 -0.91
N ASP A 296 -15.17 19.14 -0.95
CA ASP A 296 -14.62 18.52 0.26
C ASP A 296 -13.40 19.32 0.76
N GLU A 297 -13.65 20.38 1.53
CA GLU A 297 -12.59 21.24 2.06
C GLU A 297 -11.69 20.51 3.05
N GLU A 298 -12.18 19.46 3.72
CA GLU A 298 -11.38 18.65 4.61
C GLU A 298 -10.35 17.83 3.82
N LEU A 299 -10.78 17.20 2.70
CA LEU A 299 -9.86 16.49 1.81
C LEU A 299 -8.80 17.45 1.26
N LYS A 300 -9.20 18.64 0.78
CA LYS A 300 -8.25 19.63 0.26
C LYS A 300 -7.20 19.99 1.31
N SER A 301 -7.65 20.32 2.53
CA SER A 301 -6.75 20.68 3.62
C SER A 301 -5.78 19.55 3.97
N GLN A 302 -6.28 18.31 4.07
CA GLN A 302 -5.46 17.14 4.38
C GLN A 302 -4.43 16.86 3.27
N LEU A 303 -4.81 16.97 2.00
CA LEU A 303 -3.89 16.81 0.88
C LEU A 303 -2.81 17.90 0.86
N VAL A 304 -3.16 19.17 1.11
CA VAL A 304 -2.19 20.26 1.22
C VAL A 304 -1.14 19.95 2.28
N LEU A 305 -1.57 19.56 3.49
CA LEU A 305 -0.67 19.24 4.59
C LEU A 305 0.22 18.02 4.30
N HIS A 306 -0.29 17.04 3.54
CA HIS A 306 0.47 15.87 3.13
C HIS A 306 1.46 16.16 2.00
N LEU A 307 1.07 16.97 1.00
CA LEU A 307 1.87 17.22 -0.19
C LEU A 307 3.10 18.10 0.10
N ILE A 308 3.10 18.93 1.14
CA ILE A 308 4.26 19.78 1.49
C ILE A 308 5.49 18.94 1.88
N PRO A 309 5.42 18.00 2.85
CA PRO A 309 6.55 17.11 3.12
C PRO A 309 6.87 16.17 1.96
N LEU A 310 5.86 15.76 1.18
CA LEU A 310 6.04 14.92 0.00
C LEU A 310 6.86 15.64 -1.07
N GLU A 311 6.67 16.93 -1.27
CA GLU A 311 7.50 17.74 -2.17
C GLU A 311 8.98 17.69 -1.78
N VAL A 312 9.29 17.79 -0.48
CA VAL A 312 10.67 17.67 0.01
C VAL A 312 11.19 16.25 -0.28
N ARG A 313 10.39 15.20 -0.01
CA ARG A 313 10.77 13.81 -0.30
C ARG A 313 11.05 13.60 -1.79
N SER A 314 10.19 14.11 -2.64
CA SER A 314 10.36 13.99 -4.10
C SER A 314 11.62 14.70 -4.60
N ARG A 315 11.87 15.92 -4.13
CA ARG A 315 13.03 16.75 -4.54
C ARG A 315 14.37 16.13 -4.13
N TYR A 316 14.40 15.49 -2.98
CA TYR A 316 15.64 14.92 -2.40
C TYR A 316 15.69 13.39 -2.45
N ASN A 317 14.77 12.72 -3.14
CA ASN A 317 14.66 11.26 -3.24
C ASN A 317 14.61 10.57 -1.86
N VAL A 318 14.04 11.23 -0.84
CA VAL A 318 13.83 10.63 0.47
C VAL A 318 12.64 9.69 0.39
N VAL A 319 12.84 8.43 0.69
CA VAL A 319 11.79 7.41 0.66
C VAL A 319 11.09 7.35 2.02
N LEU A 320 9.76 7.34 2.00
CA LEU A 320 8.93 7.04 3.16
C LEU A 320 8.22 5.72 2.88
N HIS A 321 8.52 4.70 3.67
CA HIS A 321 7.88 3.40 3.51
C HIS A 321 6.48 3.39 4.13
N ASN A 322 5.52 2.74 3.45
CA ASN A 322 4.17 2.56 3.93
C ASN A 322 3.91 1.08 4.28
N PRO A 323 3.95 0.68 5.56
CA PRO A 323 3.79 -0.71 5.96
C PRO A 323 2.38 -1.27 5.67
N LEU A 324 1.44 -0.40 5.30
CA LEU A 324 0.06 -0.77 4.98
C LEU A 324 -0.20 -0.88 3.47
N ILE A 325 0.80 -0.66 2.61
CA ILE A 325 0.57 -0.54 1.16
C ILE A 325 -0.15 -1.76 0.56
N ASP A 326 0.27 -2.97 0.89
CA ASP A 326 -0.38 -4.19 0.41
C ASP A 326 -1.83 -4.30 0.90
N LYS A 327 -2.09 -3.92 2.17
CA LYS A 327 -3.46 -3.91 2.73
C LYS A 327 -4.33 -2.84 2.06
N ILE A 328 -3.78 -1.66 1.78
CA ILE A 328 -4.49 -0.58 1.09
C ILE A 328 -4.88 -1.03 -0.32
N LYS A 329 -3.95 -1.61 -1.06
CA LYS A 329 -4.21 -2.16 -2.40
C LYS A 329 -5.27 -3.25 -2.40
N GLN A 330 -5.37 -4.06 -1.35
CA GLN A 330 -6.35 -5.16 -1.25
C GLN A 330 -7.71 -4.72 -0.73
N GLN A 331 -7.77 -3.78 0.21
CA GLN A 331 -8.99 -3.40 0.92
C GLN A 331 -9.62 -2.12 0.39
N ASN A 332 -8.80 -1.18 -0.10
CA ASN A 332 -9.22 0.14 -0.55
C ASN A 332 -8.87 0.34 -2.03
N ILE A 333 -9.13 -0.69 -2.86
CA ILE A 333 -8.74 -0.75 -4.28
C ILE A 333 -9.16 0.50 -5.02
N PHE A 334 -10.43 0.90 -4.87
CA PHE A 334 -10.98 2.05 -5.56
C PHE A 334 -10.29 3.36 -5.16
N ALA A 335 -10.12 3.58 -3.85
CA ALA A 335 -9.40 4.76 -3.34
C ALA A 335 -7.94 4.78 -3.79
N TYR A 336 -7.29 3.61 -3.88
CA TYR A 336 -5.93 3.50 -4.40
C TYR A 336 -5.85 3.87 -5.88
N GLN A 337 -6.78 3.41 -6.70
CA GLN A 337 -6.82 3.78 -8.12
C GLN A 337 -7.11 5.26 -8.34
N MET A 338 -7.99 5.85 -7.53
CA MET A 338 -8.21 7.31 -7.54
C MET A 338 -6.93 8.06 -7.15
N ALA A 339 -6.19 7.56 -6.15
CA ALA A 339 -4.92 8.17 -5.74
C ALA A 339 -3.87 8.09 -6.86
N VAL A 340 -3.75 6.96 -7.55
CA VAL A 340 -2.87 6.81 -8.73
C VAL A 340 -3.23 7.88 -9.78
N THR A 341 -4.53 8.02 -10.10
CA THR A 341 -5.02 9.04 -11.05
C THR A 341 -4.71 10.46 -10.60
N ALA A 342 -4.88 10.75 -9.31
CA ALA A 342 -4.56 12.07 -8.75
C ALA A 342 -3.05 12.36 -8.84
N CYS A 343 -2.21 11.35 -8.58
CA CYS A 343 -0.76 11.47 -8.60
C CYS A 343 -0.15 11.74 -9.99
N ASP A 344 -0.89 11.47 -11.09
CA ASP A 344 -0.46 11.86 -12.44
C ASP A 344 -0.17 13.37 -12.49
N GLN A 345 -0.99 14.19 -11.83
CA GLN A 345 -0.82 15.65 -11.79
C GLN A 345 0.47 16.08 -11.06
N PHE A 346 0.89 15.31 -10.06
CA PHE A 346 2.18 15.54 -9.39
C PHE A 346 3.34 15.17 -10.31
N SER A 347 3.22 14.07 -11.05
CA SER A 347 4.22 13.62 -12.01
C SER A 347 4.41 14.60 -13.16
N ASP A 348 3.31 15.20 -13.65
CA ASP A 348 3.33 16.23 -14.68
C ASP A 348 4.06 17.51 -14.22
N TYR A 349 3.95 17.83 -12.92
CA TYR A 349 4.59 19.00 -12.33
C TYR A 349 6.09 18.80 -12.08
N HIS A 350 6.49 17.63 -11.61
CA HIS A 350 7.87 17.33 -11.17
C HIS A 350 8.70 16.53 -12.18
N GLY A 351 8.08 15.94 -13.20
CA GLY A 351 8.73 15.03 -14.14
C GLY A 351 9.10 13.65 -13.59
N ASN A 352 8.87 13.42 -12.27
CA ASN A 352 9.13 12.17 -11.59
C ASN A 352 7.83 11.58 -11.03
N ARG A 353 7.66 10.28 -11.16
CA ARG A 353 6.51 9.55 -10.59
C ARG A 353 6.69 9.32 -9.10
N LEU A 354 5.58 9.40 -8.36
CA LEU A 354 5.55 9.06 -6.95
C LEU A 354 5.71 7.55 -6.75
N SER A 355 6.25 7.15 -5.60
CA SER A 355 6.31 5.76 -5.19
C SER A 355 4.91 5.23 -4.85
N GLU A 356 4.74 3.90 -4.87
CA GLU A 356 3.49 3.26 -4.44
C GLU A 356 3.16 3.54 -2.97
N ASP A 357 4.18 3.65 -2.12
CA ASP A 357 4.04 4.02 -0.72
C ASP A 357 3.34 5.38 -0.56
N GLU A 358 3.76 6.38 -1.33
CA GLU A 358 3.16 7.72 -1.32
C GLU A 358 1.73 7.71 -1.88
N MET A 359 1.51 6.98 -2.99
CA MET A 359 0.16 6.78 -3.54
C MET A 359 -0.76 6.11 -2.50
N GLY A 360 -0.23 5.18 -1.72
CA GLY A 360 -0.95 4.53 -0.62
C GLY A 360 -1.38 5.50 0.48
N TYR A 361 -0.53 6.43 0.89
CA TYR A 361 -0.91 7.47 1.85
C TYR A 361 -2.00 8.39 1.29
N ILE A 362 -1.88 8.82 0.04
CA ILE A 362 -2.91 9.63 -0.64
C ILE A 362 -4.22 8.83 -0.75
N ALA A 363 -4.16 7.52 -1.00
CA ALA A 363 -5.33 6.65 -1.06
C ALA A 363 -6.11 6.61 0.26
N LEU A 364 -5.46 6.71 1.42
CA LEU A 364 -6.14 6.80 2.71
C LEU A 364 -6.99 8.08 2.82
N HIS A 365 -6.48 9.22 2.35
CA HIS A 365 -7.24 10.47 2.31
C HIS A 365 -8.42 10.37 1.33
N MET A 366 -8.23 9.75 0.16
CA MET A 366 -9.31 9.49 -0.80
C MET A 366 -10.38 8.57 -0.24
N ASN A 367 -9.98 7.51 0.47
CA ASN A 367 -10.92 6.59 1.11
C ASN A 367 -11.78 7.29 2.16
N LEU A 368 -11.20 8.17 2.96
CA LEU A 368 -11.96 8.95 3.94
C LEU A 368 -12.96 9.91 3.27
N ALA A 369 -12.57 10.55 2.17
CA ALA A 369 -13.46 11.40 1.39
C ALA A 369 -14.64 10.60 0.78
N LEU A 370 -14.37 9.41 0.26
CA LEU A 370 -15.42 8.51 -0.23
C LEU A 370 -16.39 8.10 0.86
N LEU A 371 -15.90 7.78 2.06
CA LEU A 371 -16.76 7.46 3.21
C LEU A 371 -17.65 8.65 3.60
N ARG A 372 -17.12 9.87 3.60
CA ARG A 372 -17.91 11.09 3.84
C ARG A 372 -18.99 11.29 2.77
N THR A 373 -18.69 11.02 1.51
CA THR A 373 -19.66 11.09 0.41
C THR A 373 -20.79 10.07 0.58
N GLN A 374 -20.46 8.84 1.00
CA GLN A 374 -21.46 7.82 1.31
C GLN A 374 -22.36 8.23 2.48
N ILE A 375 -21.81 8.85 3.53
CA ILE A 375 -22.59 9.35 4.67
C ILE A 375 -23.55 10.46 4.23
N LYS A 376 -23.10 11.38 3.37
CA LYS A 376 -23.97 12.46 2.82
C LYS A 376 -25.13 11.90 2.00
N ASN A 377 -24.98 10.75 1.38
CA ASN A 377 -26.01 10.10 0.58
C ASN A 377 -27.00 9.27 1.41
N LYS A 378 -26.79 9.14 2.73
CA LYS A 378 -27.73 8.47 3.63
C LYS A 378 -29.02 9.26 3.75
N LYS A 379 -30.16 8.54 3.80
CA LYS A 379 -31.50 9.11 3.83
C LYS A 379 -31.96 9.40 5.27
N ASN A 380 -32.67 10.49 5.47
CA ASN A 380 -33.40 10.77 6.69
C ASN A 380 -34.84 10.26 6.54
N ILE A 381 -35.28 9.45 7.48
CA ILE A 381 -36.58 8.80 7.44
C ILE A 381 -37.47 9.35 8.54
N LEU A 382 -38.73 9.63 8.19
CA LEU A 382 -39.78 9.90 9.16
C LEU A 382 -40.71 8.70 9.26
N VAL A 383 -40.92 8.18 10.47
CA VAL A 383 -41.79 7.04 10.75
C VAL A 383 -43.03 7.52 11.49
N VAL A 384 -44.21 7.15 11.00
CA VAL A 384 -45.50 7.47 11.60
C VAL A 384 -46.28 6.20 11.90
N SER A 385 -46.86 6.12 13.09
CA SER A 385 -47.74 5.00 13.46
C SER A 385 -49.06 5.49 14.03
N GLY A 386 -50.14 4.81 13.65
CA GLY A 386 -51.48 5.09 14.16
C GLY A 386 -51.75 4.51 15.56
N LEU A 387 -50.87 3.66 16.07
CA LEU A 387 -51.03 3.00 17.38
C LEU A 387 -50.25 3.73 18.50
N GLY A 388 -49.78 4.96 18.23
CA GLY A 388 -49.07 5.80 19.18
C GLY A 388 -47.55 5.72 19.10
N ARG A 389 -46.86 6.57 19.91
CA ARG A 389 -45.40 6.76 19.85
C ARG A 389 -44.58 5.50 20.10
N GLY A 390 -45.03 4.62 21.02
CA GLY A 390 -44.30 3.38 21.31
C GLY A 390 -44.16 2.45 20.09
N THR A 391 -45.23 2.35 19.30
CA THR A 391 -45.23 1.55 18.06
C THR A 391 -44.42 2.21 16.95
N ALA A 392 -44.44 3.55 16.86
CA ALA A 392 -43.60 4.31 15.95
C ALA A 392 -42.11 4.11 16.26
N HIS A 393 -41.71 4.14 17.53
CA HIS A 393 -40.34 3.89 17.95
C HIS A 393 -39.88 2.45 17.67
N THR A 394 -40.76 1.44 17.88
CA THR A 394 -40.44 0.05 17.55
C THR A 394 -40.22 -0.13 16.06
N LEU A 395 -41.09 0.46 15.24
CA LEU A 395 -40.98 0.42 13.78
C LEU A 395 -39.70 1.13 13.31
N ALA A 396 -39.38 2.31 13.88
CA ALA A 396 -38.17 3.06 13.62
C ALA A 396 -36.91 2.26 13.97
N TYR A 397 -36.91 1.54 15.09
CA TYR A 397 -35.82 0.66 15.50
C TYR A 397 -35.62 -0.48 14.48
N GLN A 398 -36.69 -1.17 14.09
CA GLN A 398 -36.64 -2.25 13.09
C GLN A 398 -36.09 -1.75 11.75
N ILE A 399 -36.54 -0.58 11.28
CA ILE A 399 -36.04 0.04 10.04
C ILE A 399 -34.55 0.34 10.17
N LYS A 400 -34.13 0.93 11.29
CA LYS A 400 -32.72 1.25 11.52
C LYS A 400 -31.83 0.00 11.61
N GLU A 401 -32.32 -1.07 12.18
CA GLU A 401 -31.59 -2.34 12.30
C GLU A 401 -31.45 -3.02 10.92
N MET A 402 -32.53 -3.04 10.11
CA MET A 402 -32.50 -3.65 8.78
C MET A 402 -31.76 -2.83 7.73
N TYR A 403 -31.88 -1.50 7.79
CA TYR A 403 -31.40 -0.61 6.72
C TYR A 403 -30.42 0.48 7.18
N GLY A 404 -29.80 0.34 8.35
CA GLY A 404 -28.93 1.37 8.95
C GLY A 404 -27.78 1.85 8.07
N LYS A 405 -27.31 1.01 7.16
CA LYS A 405 -26.28 1.40 6.16
C LYS A 405 -26.73 2.49 5.19
N TYR A 406 -28.06 2.62 4.93
CA TYR A 406 -28.64 3.61 4.03
C TYR A 406 -29.27 4.80 4.76
N ILE A 407 -29.31 4.76 6.09
CA ILE A 407 -30.04 5.70 6.92
C ILE A 407 -29.08 6.58 7.72
N ASN A 408 -29.26 7.88 7.65
CA ASN A 408 -28.59 8.85 8.50
C ASN A 408 -29.34 8.98 9.84
N GLU A 409 -30.63 9.32 9.78
CA GLU A 409 -31.47 9.55 10.96
C GLU A 409 -32.87 8.96 10.73
N VAL A 410 -33.45 8.39 11.79
CA VAL A 410 -34.86 7.99 11.82
C VAL A 410 -35.57 8.82 12.90
N LYS A 411 -36.52 9.65 12.47
CA LYS A 411 -37.40 10.44 13.33
C LYS A 411 -38.76 9.77 13.41
N THR A 412 -39.46 9.98 14.50
CA THR A 412 -40.84 9.54 14.69
C THR A 412 -41.75 10.72 14.91
N ALA A 413 -42.95 10.65 14.37
CA ALA A 413 -43.98 11.68 14.60
C ALA A 413 -45.36 11.02 14.76
N ASP A 414 -46.29 11.73 15.42
CA ASP A 414 -47.66 11.33 15.47
C ASP A 414 -48.39 11.76 14.18
N TYR A 415 -49.43 11.04 13.79
CA TYR A 415 -50.19 11.35 12.56
C TYR A 415 -50.70 12.79 12.49
N ILE A 416 -51.09 13.36 13.63
CA ILE A 416 -51.58 14.75 13.72
C ILE A 416 -50.43 15.73 13.46
N GLU A 417 -49.23 15.43 13.90
CA GLU A 417 -48.06 16.28 13.71
C GLU A 417 -47.66 16.43 12.23
N LEU A 418 -47.99 15.45 11.38
CA LEU A 418 -47.75 15.50 9.93
C LEU A 418 -48.33 16.73 9.24
N ASN A 419 -49.38 17.33 9.82
CA ASN A 419 -50.06 18.51 9.21
C ASN A 419 -49.14 19.73 9.15
N ASN A 420 -48.25 19.89 10.12
CA ASN A 420 -47.34 21.02 10.26
C ASN A 420 -45.87 20.57 10.29
N TYR A 421 -45.58 19.34 9.86
CA TYR A 421 -44.22 18.80 9.91
C TYR A 421 -43.34 19.44 8.81
N ASP A 422 -42.12 19.82 9.19
CA ASP A 422 -41.11 20.31 8.25
C ASP A 422 -40.38 19.12 7.58
N PHE A 423 -40.69 18.91 6.30
CA PHE A 423 -40.11 17.84 5.49
C PHE A 423 -38.79 18.21 4.81
N THR A 424 -38.23 19.39 5.04
CA THR A 424 -37.05 19.92 4.32
C THR A 424 -35.85 18.93 4.39
N ASN A 425 -35.69 18.27 5.53
CA ASN A 425 -34.60 17.31 5.76
C ASN A 425 -35.07 15.85 5.81
N ILE A 426 -36.25 15.53 5.27
CA ILE A 426 -36.78 14.17 5.23
C ILE A 426 -36.72 13.67 3.79
N ASN A 427 -36.23 12.46 3.58
CA ASN A 427 -36.13 11.84 2.26
C ASN A 427 -37.20 10.77 2.02
N LEU A 428 -37.76 10.19 3.09
CA LEU A 428 -38.80 9.15 3.00
C LEU A 428 -39.71 9.19 4.23
N LEU A 429 -41.02 9.13 3.97
CA LEU A 429 -42.05 8.96 5.00
C LEU A 429 -42.50 7.48 5.00
N ILE A 430 -42.40 6.81 6.13
CA ILE A 430 -42.93 5.44 6.32
C ILE A 430 -44.09 5.49 7.30
N SER A 431 -45.24 4.99 6.91
CA SER A 431 -46.45 5.00 7.72
C SER A 431 -47.02 3.60 7.92
N SER A 432 -47.42 3.26 9.14
CA SER A 432 -48.18 2.04 9.42
C SER A 432 -49.70 2.20 9.27
N ILE A 433 -50.14 3.36 8.82
CA ILE A 433 -51.57 3.67 8.56
C ILE A 433 -51.72 4.29 7.19
N PRO A 434 -52.91 4.18 6.55
CA PRO A 434 -53.18 4.80 5.26
C PRO A 434 -52.98 6.31 5.29
N LEU A 435 -52.19 6.80 4.35
CA LEU A 435 -51.95 8.23 4.14
C LEU A 435 -53.04 8.77 3.21
N ARG A 436 -53.92 9.66 3.71
CA ARG A 436 -55.05 10.16 2.96
C ARG A 436 -54.75 11.37 2.08
N ARG A 437 -53.49 11.74 1.94
CA ARG A 437 -53.02 12.87 1.13
C ARG A 437 -51.61 12.64 0.63
N ASP A 438 -51.21 13.35 -0.38
CA ASP A 438 -49.84 13.38 -0.87
C ASP A 438 -48.95 14.26 0.00
N PHE A 439 -47.71 13.87 0.15
CA PHE A 439 -46.67 14.58 0.87
C PHE A 439 -45.58 15.06 -0.10
N SER A 440 -44.85 16.09 0.29
CA SER A 440 -43.72 16.63 -0.49
C SER A 440 -42.53 15.65 -0.63
N VAL A 441 -42.59 14.54 0.08
CA VAL A 441 -41.55 13.50 0.07
C VAL A 441 -42.15 12.15 -0.30
N PRO A 442 -41.39 11.24 -0.92
CA PRO A 442 -41.84 9.87 -1.15
C PRO A 442 -42.39 9.24 0.12
N SER A 443 -43.52 8.55 0.01
CA SER A 443 -44.18 7.93 1.15
C SER A 443 -44.55 6.47 0.88
N ILE A 444 -44.35 5.63 1.89
CA ILE A 444 -44.69 4.21 1.83
C ILE A 444 -45.60 3.85 3.01
N GLU A 445 -46.68 3.16 2.70
CA GLU A 445 -47.52 2.48 3.69
C GLU A 445 -47.00 1.07 3.89
N VAL A 446 -46.74 0.67 5.14
CA VAL A 446 -46.19 -0.63 5.54
C VAL A 446 -47.06 -1.26 6.62
N ASN A 447 -47.03 -2.59 6.71
CA ASN A 447 -47.62 -3.26 7.85
C ASN A 447 -46.67 -3.16 9.08
N TYR A 448 -47.25 -3.19 10.28
CA TYR A 448 -46.48 -3.17 11.52
C TYR A 448 -45.44 -4.31 11.57
N PHE A 449 -45.79 -5.49 11.05
CA PHE A 449 -44.87 -6.58 10.76
C PHE A 449 -44.58 -6.53 9.25
N PHE A 450 -43.37 -6.18 8.88
CA PHE A 450 -42.97 -6.05 7.50
C PHE A 450 -43.21 -7.34 6.72
N SER A 451 -44.02 -7.25 5.67
CA SER A 451 -44.07 -8.27 4.64
C SER A 451 -42.83 -8.18 3.73
N ASP A 452 -42.54 -9.24 2.98
CA ASP A 452 -41.43 -9.22 2.00
C ASP A 452 -41.66 -8.17 0.91
N ASN A 453 -42.92 -7.83 0.62
CA ASN A 453 -43.25 -6.75 -0.30
C ASN A 453 -42.96 -5.37 0.30
N ASP A 454 -43.23 -5.17 1.60
CA ASP A 454 -42.88 -3.93 2.31
C ASP A 454 -41.37 -3.72 2.31
N LYS A 455 -40.61 -4.77 2.59
CA LYS A 455 -39.13 -4.74 2.56
C LYS A 455 -38.61 -4.33 1.19
N LYS A 456 -39.08 -4.98 0.11
CA LYS A 456 -38.70 -4.63 -1.25
C LYS A 456 -39.03 -3.17 -1.63
N ARG A 457 -40.19 -2.67 -1.22
CA ARG A 457 -40.60 -1.27 -1.49
C ARG A 457 -39.71 -0.28 -0.74
N ILE A 458 -39.38 -0.56 0.53
CA ILE A 458 -38.46 0.24 1.32
C ILE A 458 -37.07 0.24 0.66
N GLU A 459 -36.56 -0.94 0.31
CA GLU A 459 -35.27 -1.10 -0.35
C GLU A 459 -35.20 -0.31 -1.66
N THR A 460 -36.22 -0.40 -2.51
CA THR A 460 -36.26 0.31 -3.79
C THR A 460 -36.14 1.83 -3.61
N ILE A 461 -36.72 2.41 -2.56
CA ILE A 461 -36.65 3.86 -2.32
C ILE A 461 -35.40 4.26 -1.54
N LEU A 462 -34.96 3.46 -0.58
CA LEU A 462 -33.74 3.75 0.17
C LEU A 462 -32.50 3.57 -0.68
N CYS A 463 -32.52 2.52 -1.46
CA CYS A 463 -31.48 2.24 -2.42
C CYS A 463 -31.78 2.92 -3.74
N ASP A 464 -32.09 4.20 -3.88
CA ASP A 464 -32.36 4.98 -5.13
C ASP A 464 -31.62 4.46 -6.40
N GLN A 465 -31.10 3.27 -6.30
CA GLN A 465 -30.25 2.56 -7.22
C GLN A 465 -30.60 1.08 -7.17
N GLU A 466 -30.91 0.51 -8.29
CA GLU A 466 -30.70 -0.92 -8.50
C GLU A 466 -29.35 -1.27 -7.87
N VAL A 467 -29.32 -2.21 -6.92
CA VAL A 467 -28.06 -2.70 -6.36
C VAL A 467 -27.36 -3.40 -7.50
N PHE A 468 -26.47 -2.68 -8.19
CA PHE A 468 -25.68 -3.26 -9.27
C PHE A 468 -24.67 -4.19 -8.64
N LYS A 469 -24.69 -5.40 -9.08
CA LYS A 469 -23.86 -6.51 -8.65
C LYS A 469 -22.73 -6.69 -9.65
N MET A 470 -21.57 -7.12 -9.23
CA MET A 470 -20.42 -7.30 -10.12
C MET A 470 -20.76 -8.20 -11.31
N ARG A 471 -21.59 -9.23 -11.12
CA ARG A 471 -22.03 -10.13 -12.17
C ARG A 471 -22.78 -9.43 -13.31
N ASP A 472 -23.48 -8.32 -13.01
CA ASP A 472 -24.27 -7.58 -14.01
C ASP A 472 -23.37 -6.86 -15.03
N TYR A 473 -22.10 -6.68 -14.70
CA TYR A 473 -21.07 -6.10 -15.55
C TYR A 473 -20.21 -7.12 -16.30
N ILE A 474 -20.44 -8.44 -16.09
CA ILE A 474 -19.65 -9.50 -16.71
C ILE A 474 -20.46 -10.17 -17.80
N ASP A 475 -20.19 -9.81 -19.05
CA ASP A 475 -20.75 -10.55 -20.22
C ASP A 475 -19.98 -11.87 -20.41
N LYS A 476 -20.66 -12.89 -20.96
CA LYS A 476 -20.05 -14.19 -21.29
C LYS A 476 -18.80 -14.06 -22.17
N ARG A 477 -18.78 -13.08 -23.08
CA ARG A 477 -17.65 -12.79 -23.97
C ARG A 477 -16.45 -12.17 -23.24
N MET A 478 -16.68 -11.63 -22.05
CA MET A 478 -15.66 -10.99 -21.21
C MET A 478 -14.96 -11.98 -20.25
N VAL A 479 -15.34 -13.25 -20.28
CA VAL A 479 -14.71 -14.31 -19.48
C VAL A 479 -13.80 -15.15 -20.36
N LEU A 480 -12.51 -14.91 -20.25
CA LEU A 480 -11.47 -15.56 -21.04
C LEU A 480 -10.71 -16.57 -20.17
N THR A 481 -10.84 -17.85 -20.47
CA THR A 481 -10.21 -18.92 -19.70
C THR A 481 -9.09 -19.61 -20.49
N SER A 482 -8.14 -20.20 -19.78
CA SER A 482 -7.02 -20.96 -20.38
C SER A 482 -6.13 -20.13 -21.32
N ILE A 483 -5.89 -18.86 -20.95
CA ILE A 483 -5.02 -17.96 -21.71
C ILE A 483 -3.58 -18.47 -21.64
N ASN A 484 -2.94 -18.65 -22.79
CA ASN A 484 -1.53 -19.01 -22.90
C ASN A 484 -0.72 -17.75 -23.12
N ALA A 485 0.05 -17.33 -22.11
CA ALA A 485 0.99 -16.23 -22.18
C ALA A 485 2.18 -16.55 -21.28
N ASP A 486 3.36 -16.08 -21.67
CA ASP A 486 4.60 -16.20 -20.90
C ASP A 486 4.99 -14.87 -20.25
N THR A 487 4.48 -13.76 -20.76
CA THR A 487 4.73 -12.40 -20.26
C THR A 487 3.41 -11.66 -19.97
N LYS A 488 3.49 -10.61 -19.15
CA LYS A 488 2.32 -9.78 -18.85
C LYS A 488 1.81 -9.03 -20.08
N GLU A 489 2.71 -8.56 -20.93
CA GLU A 489 2.38 -7.85 -22.16
C GLU A 489 1.61 -8.75 -23.14
N GLU A 490 2.00 -10.01 -23.25
CA GLU A 490 1.26 -11.01 -24.03
C GLU A 490 -0.13 -11.27 -23.46
N ALA A 491 -0.24 -11.41 -22.12
CA ALA A 491 -1.50 -11.64 -21.45
C ALA A 491 -2.47 -10.47 -21.65
N ILE A 492 -2.01 -9.23 -21.44
CA ILE A 492 -2.80 -8.00 -21.63
C ILE A 492 -3.24 -7.89 -23.10
N SER A 493 -2.30 -8.08 -24.02
CA SER A 493 -2.58 -8.00 -25.46
C SER A 493 -3.61 -9.06 -25.89
N PHE A 494 -3.52 -10.29 -25.38
CA PHE A 494 -4.50 -11.33 -25.66
C PHE A 494 -5.89 -10.95 -25.14
N ILE A 495 -5.99 -10.49 -23.91
CA ILE A 495 -7.26 -10.11 -23.28
C ILE A 495 -7.95 -9.02 -24.08
N ILE A 496 -7.24 -7.94 -24.41
CA ILE A 496 -7.84 -6.79 -25.10
C ILE A 496 -8.16 -7.14 -26.58
N ASN A 497 -7.29 -7.88 -27.28
CA ASN A 497 -7.58 -8.31 -28.66
C ASN A 497 -8.74 -9.32 -28.75
N SER A 498 -9.04 -10.05 -27.67
CA SER A 498 -10.19 -10.95 -27.59
C SER A 498 -11.52 -10.22 -27.32
N THR A 499 -11.44 -8.94 -27.00
CA THR A 499 -12.56 -8.02 -26.84
C THR A 499 -12.59 -7.04 -28.02
N ASN A 500 -13.74 -6.46 -28.34
CA ASN A 500 -13.85 -5.51 -29.46
C ASN A 500 -13.34 -4.10 -29.11
N TYR A 501 -12.38 -3.98 -28.20
CA TYR A 501 -11.81 -2.71 -27.77
C TYR A 501 -10.67 -2.24 -28.67
N ASP A 502 -10.42 -0.92 -28.70
CA ASP A 502 -9.35 -0.30 -29.49
C ASP A 502 -7.97 -0.77 -28.98
N LYS A 503 -7.06 -1.04 -29.90
CA LYS A 503 -5.67 -1.43 -29.61
C LYS A 503 -4.89 -0.36 -28.83
N ASN A 504 -5.30 0.91 -28.90
CA ASN A 504 -4.69 1.98 -28.11
C ASN A 504 -4.84 1.76 -26.60
N ILE A 505 -5.92 1.08 -26.19
CA ILE A 505 -6.18 0.70 -24.81
C ILE A 505 -5.09 -0.25 -24.26
N ILE A 506 -4.53 -1.13 -25.11
CA ILE A 506 -3.44 -2.04 -24.71
C ILE A 506 -2.24 -1.22 -24.22
N GLN A 507 -1.86 -0.21 -24.99
CA GLN A 507 -0.71 0.62 -24.66
C GLN A 507 -0.95 1.40 -23.35
N GLU A 508 -2.16 1.92 -23.18
CA GLU A 508 -2.54 2.65 -21.96
C GLU A 508 -2.53 1.75 -20.71
N ILE A 509 -3.08 0.53 -20.79
CA ILE A 509 -3.01 -0.44 -19.68
C ILE A 509 -1.57 -0.77 -19.32
N ILE A 510 -0.73 -1.04 -20.33
CA ILE A 510 0.68 -1.38 -20.12
C ILE A 510 1.43 -0.20 -19.49
N GLU A 511 1.13 1.02 -19.91
CA GLU A 511 1.73 2.22 -19.33
C GLU A 511 1.25 2.46 -17.89
N ASN A 512 -0.03 2.31 -17.62
CA ASN A 512 -0.59 2.40 -16.28
C ASN A 512 -0.02 1.33 -15.34
N ASP A 513 0.15 0.09 -15.81
CA ASP A 513 0.75 -0.99 -15.02
C ASP A 513 2.24 -0.76 -14.69
N LYS A 514 2.93 0.06 -15.50
CA LYS A 514 4.28 0.53 -15.17
C LYS A 514 4.30 1.63 -14.10
N VAL A 515 3.19 2.35 -13.93
CA VAL A 515 3.04 3.46 -12.96
C VAL A 515 2.83 2.93 -11.55
N ALA A 516 1.91 1.96 -11.43
CA ALA A 516 1.55 1.34 -10.17
C ALA A 516 1.48 -0.18 -10.38
N ASN A 517 2.13 -0.95 -9.53
CA ASN A 517 2.02 -2.40 -9.58
C ASN A 517 0.59 -2.83 -9.23
N HIS A 518 -0.10 -3.41 -10.20
CA HIS A 518 -1.48 -3.87 -10.06
C HIS A 518 -1.60 -5.33 -9.60
N GLU A 519 -0.46 -5.98 -9.39
CA GLU A 519 -0.40 -7.34 -8.84
C GLU A 519 -0.65 -7.34 -7.34
N LEU A 520 -1.52 -8.23 -6.92
CA LEU A 520 -1.89 -8.42 -5.52
C LEU A 520 -1.43 -9.80 -5.06
N ASP A 521 -1.59 -10.08 -3.76
CA ASP A 521 -1.43 -11.43 -3.25
C ASP A 521 -2.50 -12.37 -3.85
N ASN A 522 -2.35 -13.68 -3.64
CA ASN A 522 -3.29 -14.68 -4.12
C ASN A 522 -3.35 -14.87 -5.66
N MET A 523 -2.28 -14.50 -6.37
CA MET A 523 -2.16 -14.68 -7.84
C MET A 523 -3.16 -13.86 -8.66
N ILE A 524 -3.56 -12.71 -8.21
CA ILE A 524 -4.49 -11.81 -8.91
C ILE A 524 -3.81 -10.51 -9.31
N SER A 525 -4.21 -9.97 -10.46
CA SER A 525 -3.93 -8.59 -10.88
C SER A 525 -5.23 -7.89 -11.24
N ILE A 526 -5.39 -6.63 -10.79
CA ILE A 526 -6.52 -5.77 -11.15
C ILE A 526 -5.99 -4.61 -11.96
N LEU A 527 -6.17 -4.68 -13.27
CA LEU A 527 -5.73 -3.65 -14.20
C LEU A 527 -6.80 -2.55 -14.27
N SER A 528 -6.40 -1.31 -14.09
CA SER A 528 -7.29 -0.16 -14.18
C SER A 528 -7.14 0.55 -15.51
N LEU A 529 -8.28 0.84 -16.15
CA LEU A 529 -8.40 1.81 -17.23
C LEU A 529 -9.16 3.02 -16.73
N ASN A 530 -8.49 4.14 -16.65
CA ASN A 530 -9.07 5.40 -16.20
C ASN A 530 -9.93 6.00 -17.32
N GLY A 531 -11.25 5.78 -17.28
CA GLY A 531 -12.21 6.60 -18.05
C GLY A 531 -12.40 6.23 -19.52
N ILE A 532 -12.05 5.03 -19.98
CA ILE A 532 -12.28 4.64 -21.38
C ILE A 532 -13.07 3.33 -21.45
N SER A 533 -14.39 3.47 -21.51
CA SER A 533 -15.21 2.44 -22.14
C SER A 533 -15.58 2.93 -23.55
N ALA A 534 -15.18 2.18 -24.57
CA ALA A 534 -15.52 2.51 -25.96
C ALA A 534 -17.04 2.56 -26.21
N ASN A 535 -17.85 2.00 -25.30
CA ASN A 535 -19.29 1.84 -25.45
C ASN A 535 -20.12 2.60 -24.40
N ASN A 536 -19.53 3.48 -23.60
CA ASN A 536 -20.18 4.17 -22.48
C ASN A 536 -20.89 3.25 -21.46
N GLN A 537 -20.53 1.97 -21.41
CA GLN A 537 -21.08 1.01 -20.45
C GLN A 537 -19.94 0.45 -19.59
N THR A 538 -20.22 0.29 -18.30
CA THR A 538 -19.26 -0.38 -17.41
C THR A 538 -19.29 -1.87 -17.67
N GLU A 539 -18.12 -2.47 -17.91
CA GLU A 539 -17.93 -3.90 -18.14
C GLU A 539 -16.72 -4.40 -17.34
N VAL A 540 -16.70 -5.69 -17.01
CA VAL A 540 -15.59 -6.32 -16.30
C VAL A 540 -15.09 -7.50 -17.10
N ILE A 541 -13.81 -7.46 -17.46
CA ILE A 541 -13.15 -8.57 -18.13
C ILE A 541 -12.47 -9.46 -17.09
N ILE A 542 -12.64 -10.76 -17.21
CA ILE A 542 -11.97 -11.77 -16.38
C ILE A 542 -11.06 -12.61 -17.29
N GLY A 543 -9.75 -12.56 -17.04
CA GLY A 543 -8.76 -13.36 -17.73
C GLY A 543 -8.16 -14.41 -16.79
N ILE A 544 -8.18 -15.68 -17.17
CA ILE A 544 -7.57 -16.78 -16.41
C ILE A 544 -6.45 -17.40 -17.24
N LEU A 545 -5.22 -17.29 -16.74
CA LEU A 545 -4.04 -17.87 -17.41
C LEU A 545 -3.98 -19.38 -17.18
N SER A 546 -3.49 -20.12 -18.18
CA SER A 546 -3.27 -21.58 -18.10
C SER A 546 -2.26 -21.95 -17.02
N LYS A 547 -1.27 -21.10 -16.78
CA LYS A 547 -0.24 -21.23 -15.75
C LYS A 547 0.05 -19.85 -15.14
N PRO A 548 0.47 -19.78 -13.86
CA PRO A 548 0.85 -18.51 -13.26
C PRO A 548 2.14 -18.00 -13.89
N ILE A 549 2.15 -16.71 -14.28
CA ILE A 549 3.33 -16.00 -14.81
C ILE A 549 3.85 -15.00 -13.77
N LEU A 550 5.14 -14.65 -13.85
CA LEU A 550 5.70 -13.56 -13.07
C LEU A 550 5.25 -12.23 -13.70
N TRP A 551 4.47 -11.44 -12.95
CA TRP A 551 3.94 -10.16 -13.45
C TRP A 551 5.01 -9.06 -13.38
N ASN A 552 5.27 -8.53 -12.21
CA ASN A 552 6.45 -7.70 -11.90
C ASN A 552 7.28 -8.40 -10.81
N GLU A 553 6.74 -8.54 -9.61
CA GLU A 553 7.38 -9.19 -8.46
C GLU A 553 6.61 -10.42 -7.97
N LYS A 554 5.28 -10.46 -8.19
CA LYS A 554 4.38 -11.54 -7.75
C LYS A 554 3.94 -12.40 -8.94
N ARG A 555 3.50 -13.62 -8.65
CA ARG A 555 2.91 -14.50 -9.65
C ARG A 555 1.43 -14.20 -9.79
N VAL A 556 0.96 -14.07 -11.05
CA VAL A 556 -0.43 -13.79 -11.40
C VAL A 556 -0.99 -14.90 -12.27
N GLN A 557 -2.22 -15.31 -12.02
CA GLN A 557 -2.98 -16.26 -12.82
C GLN A 557 -4.41 -15.79 -13.11
N LEU A 558 -4.98 -14.92 -12.27
CA LEU A 558 -6.27 -14.28 -12.46
C LEU A 558 -6.05 -12.79 -12.75
N ILE A 559 -6.61 -12.31 -13.84
CA ILE A 559 -6.54 -10.91 -14.27
C ILE A 559 -7.96 -10.38 -14.33
N ILE A 560 -8.23 -9.26 -13.66
CA ILE A 560 -9.52 -8.57 -13.72
C ILE A 560 -9.28 -7.17 -14.28
N VAL A 561 -10.05 -6.81 -15.29
CA VAL A 561 -9.99 -5.49 -15.93
C VAL A 561 -11.35 -4.83 -15.86
N PRO A 562 -11.62 -3.98 -14.85
CA PRO A 562 -12.80 -3.15 -14.83
C PRO A 562 -12.68 -2.04 -15.88
N LEU A 563 -13.61 -2.00 -16.82
CA LEU A 563 -13.77 -0.94 -17.82
C LEU A 563 -14.93 -0.07 -17.39
N ILE A 564 -14.64 1.16 -17.00
CA ILE A 564 -15.63 2.06 -16.42
C ILE A 564 -16.25 2.92 -17.51
N GLY A 565 -17.58 2.84 -17.69
CA GLY A 565 -18.33 3.65 -18.65
C GLY A 565 -18.87 4.95 -18.04
N GLU A 566 -19.14 5.94 -18.89
CA GLU A 566 -19.79 7.19 -18.49
C GLU A 566 -21.33 7.11 -18.60
N PRO A 567 -22.09 7.77 -17.71
CA PRO A 567 -21.65 8.52 -16.55
C PRO A 567 -21.28 7.61 -15.38
N ILE A 568 -20.13 7.89 -14.78
CA ILE A 568 -19.70 7.19 -13.59
C ILE A 568 -20.64 7.57 -12.44
N ASN A 569 -21.15 6.56 -11.73
CA ASN A 569 -22.07 6.75 -10.63
C ASN A 569 -21.61 6.01 -9.37
N SER A 570 -22.26 6.25 -8.25
CA SER A 570 -21.97 5.59 -6.97
C SER A 570 -22.05 4.05 -7.01
N LYS A 571 -22.60 3.48 -8.06
CA LYS A 571 -22.73 2.03 -8.30
C LYS A 571 -21.38 1.33 -8.46
N ILE A 572 -20.38 2.05 -8.98
CA ILE A 572 -19.00 1.57 -9.12
C ILE A 572 -18.38 1.20 -7.77
N LEU A 573 -18.74 1.91 -6.71
CA LEU A 573 -18.25 1.60 -5.37
C LEU A 573 -18.62 0.18 -4.94
N ASN A 574 -19.82 -0.31 -5.31
CA ASN A 574 -20.26 -1.66 -4.99
C ASN A 574 -19.40 -2.71 -5.72
N LEU A 575 -19.09 -2.49 -7.00
CA LEU A 575 -18.20 -3.36 -7.77
C LEU A 575 -16.83 -3.51 -7.08
N TYR A 576 -16.22 -2.40 -6.68
CA TYR A 576 -14.92 -2.44 -6.00
C TYR A 576 -15.01 -3.02 -4.58
N HIS A 577 -16.16 -2.88 -3.92
CA HIS A 577 -16.40 -3.50 -2.61
C HIS A 577 -16.47 -5.03 -2.72
N GLU A 578 -17.17 -5.56 -3.74
CA GLU A 578 -17.21 -7.00 -4.01
C GLU A 578 -15.84 -7.54 -4.41
N LEU A 579 -15.09 -6.80 -5.24
CA LEU A 579 -13.71 -7.14 -5.60
C LEU A 579 -12.81 -7.22 -4.35
N ALA A 580 -12.88 -6.21 -3.47
CA ALA A 580 -12.09 -6.18 -2.24
C ALA A 580 -12.43 -7.38 -1.34
N TYR A 581 -13.72 -7.73 -1.21
CA TYR A 581 -14.15 -8.89 -0.44
C TYR A 581 -13.61 -10.21 -1.03
N MET A 582 -13.70 -10.38 -2.35
CA MET A 582 -13.16 -11.54 -3.05
C MET A 582 -11.66 -11.71 -2.83
N ILE A 583 -10.89 -10.62 -2.95
CA ILE A 583 -9.43 -10.64 -2.81
C ILE A 583 -9.02 -10.94 -1.38
N LYS A 584 -9.72 -10.38 -0.39
CA LYS A 584 -9.50 -10.65 1.02
C LYS A 584 -9.67 -12.14 1.36
N ASN A 585 -10.40 -12.89 0.53
CA ASN A 585 -10.69 -14.29 0.76
C ASN A 585 -10.03 -15.19 -0.30
N PRO A 586 -8.80 -15.70 -0.05
CA PRO A 586 -8.02 -16.45 -1.04
C PRO A 586 -8.73 -17.67 -1.63
N LEU A 587 -9.75 -18.20 -0.93
CA LEU A 587 -10.51 -19.35 -1.39
C LEU A 587 -11.33 -19.03 -2.65
N TYR A 588 -11.93 -17.83 -2.73
CA TYR A 588 -12.70 -17.43 -3.92
C TYR A 588 -11.78 -17.30 -5.14
N VAL A 589 -10.63 -16.65 -4.99
CA VAL A 589 -9.65 -16.52 -6.09
C VAL A 589 -9.21 -17.87 -6.59
N LYS A 590 -8.85 -18.81 -5.69
CA LYS A 590 -8.45 -20.18 -6.05
C LYS A 590 -9.59 -20.96 -6.73
N ARG A 591 -10.84 -20.74 -6.31
CA ARG A 591 -12.01 -21.36 -6.94
C ARG A 591 -12.22 -20.85 -8.35
N ILE A 592 -12.15 -19.51 -8.56
CA ILE A 592 -12.29 -18.89 -9.90
C ILE A 592 -11.19 -19.39 -10.84
N ILE A 593 -9.93 -19.42 -10.42
CA ILE A 593 -8.81 -19.91 -11.25
C ILE A 593 -9.03 -21.35 -11.75
N ARG A 594 -9.70 -22.18 -10.96
CA ARG A 594 -9.98 -23.58 -11.32
C ARG A 594 -11.16 -23.76 -12.27
N LYS A 595 -11.99 -22.73 -12.45
CA LYS A 595 -13.18 -22.79 -13.27
C LYS A 595 -12.86 -22.52 -14.74
N LYS A 596 -13.64 -23.13 -15.64
CA LYS A 596 -13.42 -23.05 -17.08
C LYS A 596 -14.60 -22.47 -17.85
N THR A 597 -15.75 -22.29 -17.17
CA THR A 597 -16.97 -21.82 -17.82
C THR A 597 -17.48 -20.54 -17.14
N TYR A 598 -18.17 -19.72 -17.93
CA TYR A 598 -18.82 -18.50 -17.45
C TYR A 598 -19.78 -18.79 -16.30
N GLU A 599 -20.66 -19.79 -16.47
CA GLU A 599 -21.70 -20.13 -15.50
C GLU A 599 -21.12 -20.51 -14.12
N GLU A 600 -19.99 -21.24 -14.12
CA GLU A 600 -19.32 -21.62 -12.89
C GLU A 600 -18.68 -20.41 -12.17
N ILE A 601 -18.18 -19.43 -12.93
CA ILE A 601 -17.54 -18.23 -12.39
C ILE A 601 -18.61 -17.31 -11.81
N ILE A 602 -19.72 -17.09 -12.54
CA ILE A 602 -20.84 -16.27 -12.08
C ILE A 602 -21.47 -16.83 -10.79
N ALA A 603 -21.60 -18.16 -10.66
CA ALA A 603 -22.11 -18.77 -9.44
C ALA A 603 -21.25 -18.44 -8.19
N ILE A 604 -19.93 -18.21 -8.37
CA ILE A 604 -19.07 -17.78 -7.27
C ILE A 604 -19.37 -16.32 -6.88
N PHE A 605 -19.62 -15.44 -7.85
CA PHE A 605 -20.00 -14.06 -7.56
C PHE A 605 -21.38 -13.98 -6.88
N GLU A 606 -22.34 -14.81 -7.28
CA GLU A 606 -23.65 -14.91 -6.60
C GLU A 606 -23.50 -15.34 -5.13
N GLU A 607 -22.56 -16.24 -4.83
CA GLU A 607 -22.25 -16.63 -3.46
C GLU A 607 -21.65 -15.45 -2.67
N ILE A 608 -20.70 -14.71 -3.25
CA ILE A 608 -20.09 -13.53 -2.63
C ILE A 608 -21.16 -12.48 -2.31
N GLU A 609 -22.04 -12.17 -3.26
CA GLU A 609 -23.14 -11.24 -3.09
C GLU A 609 -24.05 -11.65 -1.91
N THR A 610 -24.43 -12.94 -1.86
CA THR A 610 -25.29 -13.45 -0.79
C THR A 610 -24.66 -13.30 0.60
N VAL A 611 -23.32 -13.38 0.68
CA VAL A 611 -22.59 -13.18 1.94
C VAL A 611 -22.50 -11.71 2.31
N LEU A 612 -22.32 -10.81 1.33
CA LEU A 612 -22.26 -9.36 1.55
C LEU A 612 -23.61 -8.72 1.88
N GLU A 613 -24.71 -9.37 1.49
CA GLU A 613 -26.09 -8.95 1.82
C GLU A 613 -26.53 -9.35 3.24
N ARG A 614 -25.84 -10.29 3.87
CA ARG A 614 -26.05 -10.72 5.27
C ARG A 614 -25.27 -9.86 6.26
#